data_5c2c8f1b1765e53ece88ed54923f759f
#
_entry.id   5c2c8f1b1765e53ece88ed54923f759f
#
_cell.length_a   1.000
_cell.length_b   1.000
_cell.length_c   1.000
_cell.angle_alpha   90.00
_cell.angle_beta   90.00
_cell.angle_gamma   90.00
#
_symmetry.space_group_name_H-M   'P 1'
#
loop_
_entity.id
_entity.type
_entity.pdbx_description
1 polymer ?
#
loop_
_entity_poly.entity_id
_entity_poly.type
_entity_poly.pdbx_seq_one_letter_code
_entity_poly.pdbx_strand_id
1 'polypeptide(L)'
;ALGHQVLTIGTLTGARTTPEAIDLLGQIEDAADAGVTHVVMEVSSHALVMGRVNGIIFDVSGFSNLSRDHLDFHSSMEEYFAAKRRLFVPGLTHRAVVNVDDEWGVLLADSVDIPVVRSSARNISDVHVGVDAVSFRWRDREVNVDAGGSFAVMNALFALEVVAALGVPVVDAARAARGIRPVSGRFETVPGTEGYSVIVDYAHTPEALRTVLNSVRE
;
A
#
# COMPACT_ATOMS: atom_id res chain seq x y z
N ALA A 1 -11.45 11.78 4.01
CA ALA A 1 -12.42 11.18 4.93
C ALA A 1 -12.20 11.61 6.40
N LEU A 2 -10.95 11.76 6.84
CA LEU A 2 -10.61 12.17 8.23
C LEU A 2 -10.33 13.68 8.38
N GLY A 3 -10.51 14.47 7.32
CA GLY A 3 -10.29 15.93 7.35
C GLY A 3 -8.83 16.36 7.24
N HIS A 4 -7.91 15.43 7.02
CA HIS A 4 -6.49 15.75 6.80
C HIS A 4 -6.25 16.23 5.37
N GLN A 5 -5.37 17.22 5.22
CA GLN A 5 -4.81 17.57 3.92
C GLN A 5 -3.63 16.65 3.64
N VAL A 6 -3.65 15.96 2.50
CA VAL A 6 -2.70 14.91 2.18
C VAL A 6 -2.05 15.19 0.82
N LEU A 7 -0.72 15.19 0.79
CA LEU A 7 0.05 15.07 -0.45
C LEU A 7 0.28 13.58 -0.75
N THR A 8 -0.06 13.16 -1.96
CA THR A 8 0.24 11.80 -2.45
C THR A 8 1.33 11.87 -3.52
N ILE A 9 2.39 11.07 -3.36
CA ILE A 9 3.50 10.95 -4.30
C ILE A 9 3.66 9.49 -4.70
N GLY A 10 3.52 9.18 -5.98
CA GLY A 10 3.62 7.80 -6.46
C GLY A 10 3.37 7.67 -7.96
N THR A 11 3.32 6.45 -8.43
CA THR A 11 3.15 6.10 -9.85
C THR A 11 1.92 6.74 -10.49
N LEU A 12 0.85 6.94 -9.72
CA LEU A 12 -0.40 7.51 -10.22
C LEU A 12 -0.42 9.05 -10.25
N THR A 13 0.52 9.71 -9.59
CA THR A 13 0.50 11.17 -9.39
C THR A 13 1.67 11.90 -10.02
N GLY A 14 2.69 11.19 -10.48
CA GLY A 14 3.91 11.81 -11.00
C GLY A 14 4.56 11.05 -12.15
N ALA A 15 5.49 11.71 -12.82
CA ALA A 15 6.29 11.12 -13.89
C ALA A 15 7.23 9.99 -13.41
N ARG A 16 7.51 9.95 -12.12
CA ARG A 16 8.31 8.91 -11.43
C ARG A 16 7.63 8.50 -10.16
N THR A 17 7.68 7.21 -9.85
CA THR A 17 7.14 6.64 -8.59
C THR A 17 7.72 7.36 -7.36
N THR A 18 9.04 7.60 -7.36
CA THR A 18 9.74 8.40 -6.33
C THR A 18 10.57 9.45 -7.04
N PRO A 19 10.32 10.74 -6.86
CA PRO A 19 11.10 11.84 -7.46
C PRO A 19 12.58 11.81 -7.06
N GLU A 20 13.40 12.58 -7.76
CA GLU A 20 14.78 12.85 -7.31
C GLU A 20 14.78 13.61 -5.99
N ALA A 21 15.83 13.48 -5.18
CA ALA A 21 15.86 13.98 -3.80
C ALA A 21 15.53 15.48 -3.70
N ILE A 22 16.06 16.31 -4.59
CA ILE A 22 15.82 17.77 -4.57
C ILE A 22 14.37 18.07 -4.90
N ASP A 23 13.81 17.42 -5.93
CA ASP A 23 12.42 17.61 -6.34
C ASP A 23 11.45 17.11 -5.26
N LEU A 24 11.79 15.99 -4.61
CA LEU A 24 11.00 15.43 -3.53
C LEU A 24 10.94 16.35 -2.31
N LEU A 25 12.08 16.88 -1.89
CA LEU A 25 12.15 17.82 -0.77
C LEU A 25 11.40 19.12 -1.08
N GLY A 26 11.55 19.66 -2.30
CA GLY A 26 10.79 20.83 -2.74
C GLY A 26 9.26 20.58 -2.72
N GLN A 27 8.78 19.44 -3.20
CA GLN A 27 7.36 19.09 -3.14
C GLN A 27 6.83 18.98 -1.70
N ILE A 28 7.65 18.46 -0.77
CA ILE A 28 7.27 18.35 0.65
C ILE A 28 7.24 19.75 1.29
N GLU A 29 8.21 20.62 0.98
CA GLU A 29 8.27 22.00 1.47
C GLU A 29 7.07 22.80 0.97
N ASP A 30 6.80 22.80 -0.33
CA ASP A 30 5.64 23.47 -0.93
C ASP A 30 4.32 22.99 -0.32
N ALA A 31 4.20 21.68 -0.07
CA ALA A 31 3.03 21.10 0.57
C ALA A 31 2.87 21.56 2.03
N ALA A 32 3.97 21.63 2.78
CA ALA A 32 3.96 22.14 4.15
C ALA A 32 3.52 23.60 4.20
N ASP A 33 4.02 24.45 3.31
CA ASP A 33 3.64 25.86 3.17
C ASP A 33 2.17 26.03 2.78
N ALA A 34 1.62 25.07 2.01
CA ALA A 34 0.20 25.00 1.65
C ALA A 34 -0.69 24.43 2.79
N GLY A 35 -0.11 24.09 3.96
CA GLY A 35 -0.86 23.55 5.09
C GLY A 35 -1.18 22.05 5.02
N VAL A 36 -0.50 21.30 4.14
CA VAL A 36 -0.59 19.83 4.09
C VAL A 36 -0.05 19.25 5.39
N THR A 37 -0.82 18.35 5.99
CA THR A 37 -0.49 17.75 7.29
C THR A 37 0.11 16.35 7.19
N HIS A 38 -0.08 15.67 6.05
CA HIS A 38 0.38 14.30 5.83
C HIS A 38 0.93 14.13 4.43
N VAL A 39 2.03 13.41 4.31
CA VAL A 39 2.57 12.95 3.03
C VAL A 39 2.47 11.44 2.97
N VAL A 40 1.87 10.91 1.92
CA VAL A 40 1.83 9.48 1.62
C VAL A 40 2.57 9.25 0.31
N MET A 41 3.59 8.42 0.33
CA MET A 41 4.41 8.23 -0.85
C MET A 41 4.82 6.77 -1.10
N GLU A 42 4.99 6.44 -2.36
CA GLU A 42 5.63 5.21 -2.79
C GLU A 42 7.15 5.40 -2.79
N VAL A 43 7.86 4.44 -2.16
CA VAL A 43 9.33 4.42 -2.16
C VAL A 43 9.80 3.20 -2.95
N SER A 44 10.32 3.43 -4.15
CA SER A 44 10.82 2.37 -5.01
C SER A 44 12.20 1.87 -4.53
N SER A 45 12.53 0.60 -4.87
CA SER A 45 13.86 0.05 -4.57
C SER A 45 14.99 0.83 -5.23
N HIS A 46 14.76 1.34 -6.46
CA HIS A 46 15.68 2.23 -7.15
C HIS A 46 15.95 3.50 -6.34
N ALA A 47 14.88 4.13 -5.80
CA ALA A 47 15.01 5.33 -4.99
C ALA A 47 15.84 5.09 -3.72
N LEU A 48 15.69 3.92 -3.11
CA LEU A 48 16.47 3.53 -1.93
C LEU A 48 17.96 3.29 -2.27
N VAL A 49 18.23 2.65 -3.41
CA VAL A 49 19.60 2.45 -3.89
C VAL A 49 20.27 3.78 -4.25
N MET A 50 19.53 4.68 -4.89
CA MET A 50 19.99 6.00 -5.32
C MET A 50 19.96 7.07 -4.22
N GLY A 51 19.50 6.75 -3.01
CA GLY A 51 19.46 7.68 -1.88
C GLY A 51 18.44 8.81 -2.01
N ARG A 52 17.39 8.67 -2.86
CA ARG A 52 16.42 9.75 -3.12
C ARG A 52 15.61 10.17 -1.90
N VAL A 53 15.49 9.31 -0.91
CA VAL A 53 14.76 9.59 0.35
C VAL A 53 15.70 9.84 1.53
N ASN A 54 17.00 10.01 1.29
CA ASN A 54 17.94 10.33 2.35
C ASN A 54 17.59 11.68 3.00
N GLY A 55 17.58 11.69 4.33
CA GLY A 55 17.21 12.89 5.11
C GLY A 55 15.70 12.99 5.44
N ILE A 56 14.87 12.12 4.86
CA ILE A 56 13.45 12.02 5.24
C ILE A 56 13.32 10.96 6.34
N ILE A 57 12.60 11.30 7.41
CA ILE A 57 12.23 10.35 8.46
C ILE A 57 10.75 10.05 8.34
N PHE A 58 10.43 8.77 8.18
CA PHE A 58 9.06 8.29 8.04
C PHE A 58 8.47 7.90 9.41
N ASP A 59 7.30 8.42 9.74
CA ASP A 59 6.58 7.99 10.95
C ASP A 59 6.18 6.52 10.86
N VAL A 60 5.68 6.11 9.69
CA VAL A 60 5.33 4.73 9.39
C VAL A 60 5.77 4.38 7.98
N SER A 61 6.51 3.28 7.83
CA SER A 61 6.80 2.68 6.53
C SER A 61 6.08 1.35 6.38
N GLY A 62 5.52 1.12 5.18
CA GLY A 62 4.75 -0.07 4.85
C GLY A 62 5.49 -1.03 3.90
N PHE A 63 5.41 -2.34 4.16
CA PHE A 63 5.85 -3.39 3.25
C PHE A 63 4.69 -4.31 2.95
N SER A 64 4.10 -4.17 1.76
CA SER A 64 2.90 -4.91 1.35
C SER A 64 3.21 -6.32 0.84
N ASN A 65 4.13 -6.46 -0.07
CA ASN A 65 4.60 -7.73 -0.64
C ASN A 65 5.86 -7.53 -1.47
N LEU A 66 6.49 -8.64 -1.86
CA LEU A 66 7.58 -8.65 -2.82
C LEU A 66 7.41 -9.81 -3.80
N SER A 67 7.03 -9.50 -5.02
CA SER A 67 6.97 -10.44 -6.13
C SER A 67 8.09 -10.19 -7.14
N ARG A 68 8.30 -11.14 -8.05
CA ARG A 68 9.33 -11.06 -9.07
C ARG A 68 9.09 -9.88 -10.01
N ASP A 69 9.91 -8.85 -9.86
CA ASP A 69 9.92 -7.64 -10.69
C ASP A 69 11.30 -6.99 -10.62
N HIS A 70 11.59 -6.02 -11.49
CA HIS A 70 12.82 -5.22 -11.47
C HIS A 70 14.14 -6.01 -11.47
N LEU A 71 14.14 -7.24 -12.03
CA LEU A 71 15.36 -8.05 -12.16
C LEU A 71 16.26 -7.59 -13.33
N ASP A 72 15.84 -6.60 -14.07
CA ASP A 72 16.67 -5.80 -14.98
C ASP A 72 17.62 -4.85 -14.24
N PHE A 73 17.28 -4.45 -13.02
CA PHE A 73 18.06 -3.56 -12.16
C PHE A 73 18.72 -4.31 -10.99
N HIS A 74 18.01 -5.26 -10.39
CA HIS A 74 18.54 -6.09 -9.30
C HIS A 74 18.95 -7.46 -9.85
N SER A 75 20.13 -7.95 -9.48
CA SER A 75 20.66 -9.23 -9.98
C SER A 75 19.91 -10.45 -9.42
N SER A 76 19.18 -10.29 -8.30
CA SER A 76 18.41 -11.35 -7.65
C SER A 76 17.27 -10.78 -6.78
N MET A 77 16.36 -11.67 -6.34
CA MET A 77 15.29 -11.31 -5.40
C MET A 77 15.84 -10.92 -4.04
N GLU A 78 16.94 -11.50 -3.60
CA GLU A 78 17.63 -11.18 -2.35
C GLU A 78 18.22 -9.76 -2.40
N GLU A 79 18.80 -9.36 -3.53
CA GLU A 79 19.29 -7.99 -3.73
C GLU A 79 18.13 -6.99 -3.77
N TYR A 80 17.04 -7.35 -4.46
CA TYR A 80 15.82 -6.55 -4.50
C TYR A 80 15.23 -6.35 -3.09
N PHE A 81 15.14 -7.43 -2.31
CA PHE A 81 14.73 -7.37 -0.90
C PHE A 81 15.66 -6.51 -0.06
N ALA A 82 16.98 -6.72 -0.18
CA ALA A 82 17.97 -5.95 0.55
C ALA A 82 17.88 -4.45 0.25
N ALA A 83 17.58 -4.07 -1.00
CA ALA A 83 17.34 -2.69 -1.37
C ALA A 83 16.11 -2.11 -0.66
N LYS A 84 14.96 -2.83 -0.65
CA LYS A 84 13.74 -2.40 0.05
C LYS A 84 13.93 -2.33 1.57
N ARG A 85 14.67 -3.28 2.15
CA ARG A 85 14.95 -3.34 3.58
C ARG A 85 15.66 -2.07 4.10
N ARG A 86 16.38 -1.32 3.24
CA ARG A 86 17.05 -0.06 3.62
C ARG A 86 16.08 0.99 4.19
N LEU A 87 14.80 0.93 3.86
CA LEU A 87 13.78 1.84 4.40
C LEU A 87 13.49 1.57 5.88
N PHE A 88 13.67 0.33 6.35
CA PHE A 88 13.22 -0.16 7.65
C PHE A 88 14.35 -0.21 8.67
N VAL A 89 15.03 0.93 8.85
CA VAL A 89 16.14 1.05 9.79
C VAL A 89 15.90 2.19 10.79
N PRO A 90 16.46 2.11 12.02
CA PRO A 90 16.46 3.23 12.95
C PRO A 90 17.04 4.49 12.29
N GLY A 91 16.40 5.64 12.52
CA GLY A 91 16.80 6.93 11.94
C GLY A 91 16.21 7.23 10.56
N LEU A 92 15.59 6.26 9.89
CA LEU A 92 14.84 6.49 8.66
C LEU A 92 13.34 6.21 8.82
N THR A 93 12.98 5.24 9.67
CA THR A 93 11.59 4.85 9.95
C THR A 93 11.37 4.67 11.44
N HIS A 94 10.32 5.28 11.97
CA HIS A 94 9.97 5.13 13.39
C HIS A 94 9.21 3.83 13.65
N ARG A 95 8.36 3.37 12.73
CA ARG A 95 7.56 2.14 12.86
C ARG A 95 7.31 1.52 11.50
N ALA A 96 7.30 0.20 11.44
CA ALA A 96 6.93 -0.56 10.25
C ALA A 96 5.52 -1.17 10.37
N VAL A 97 4.79 -1.21 9.25
CA VAL A 97 3.65 -2.11 9.04
C VAL A 97 4.07 -3.10 7.95
N VAL A 98 4.03 -4.38 8.25
CA VAL A 98 4.56 -5.42 7.36
C VAL A 98 3.51 -6.50 7.15
N ASN A 99 3.19 -6.79 5.89
CA ASN A 99 2.36 -7.93 5.54
C ASN A 99 3.16 -9.24 5.74
N VAL A 100 2.74 -10.04 6.70
CA VAL A 100 3.40 -11.32 7.06
C VAL A 100 2.70 -12.54 6.45
N ASP A 101 1.78 -12.36 5.53
CA ASP A 101 1.29 -13.41 4.65
C ASP A 101 2.23 -13.62 3.44
N ASP A 102 3.15 -12.67 3.22
CA ASP A 102 4.25 -12.73 2.27
C ASP A 102 5.53 -13.21 2.96
N GLU A 103 6.28 -14.14 2.35
CA GLU A 103 7.49 -14.71 2.94
C GLU A 103 8.60 -13.69 3.17
N TRP A 104 8.76 -12.72 2.25
CA TRP A 104 9.70 -11.63 2.40
C TRP A 104 9.27 -10.65 3.49
N GLY A 105 7.96 -10.50 3.70
CA GLY A 105 7.40 -9.74 4.81
C GLY A 105 7.72 -10.40 6.15
N VAL A 106 7.61 -11.71 6.26
CA VAL A 106 8.04 -12.44 7.48
C VAL A 106 9.52 -12.19 7.75
N LEU A 107 10.37 -12.39 6.73
CA LEU A 107 11.82 -12.16 6.84
C LEU A 107 12.16 -10.73 7.26
N LEU A 108 11.46 -9.72 6.67
CA LEU A 108 11.63 -8.33 7.05
C LEU A 108 11.26 -8.11 8.52
N ALA A 109 10.06 -8.54 8.91
CA ALA A 109 9.54 -8.34 10.26
C ALA A 109 10.39 -8.97 11.35
N ASP A 110 11.13 -10.05 11.03
CA ASP A 110 12.03 -10.76 11.95
C ASP A 110 13.46 -10.18 11.98
N SER A 111 13.81 -9.33 10.99
CA SER A 111 15.19 -8.89 10.79
C SER A 111 15.43 -7.39 11.01
N VAL A 112 14.42 -6.62 11.41
CA VAL A 112 14.54 -5.15 11.61
C VAL A 112 14.52 -4.78 13.09
N ASP A 113 15.24 -3.72 13.44
CA ASP A 113 15.41 -3.23 14.81
C ASP A 113 14.48 -2.04 15.13
N ILE A 114 13.33 -1.95 14.45
CA ILE A 114 12.29 -0.94 14.70
C ILE A 114 10.98 -1.64 15.09
N PRO A 115 10.05 -0.94 15.77
CA PRO A 115 8.74 -1.50 16.09
C PRO A 115 7.98 -1.95 14.84
N VAL A 116 7.46 -3.18 14.83
CA VAL A 116 6.75 -3.77 13.70
C VAL A 116 5.31 -4.10 14.08
N VAL A 117 4.36 -3.63 13.26
CA VAL A 117 2.98 -4.11 13.23
C VAL A 117 2.88 -5.16 12.12
N ARG A 118 2.53 -6.40 12.50
CA ARG A 118 2.35 -7.51 11.55
C ARG A 118 0.92 -7.51 11.04
N SER A 119 0.74 -7.19 9.75
CA SER A 119 -0.53 -7.25 9.04
C SER A 119 -0.71 -8.63 8.42
N SER A 120 -1.86 -9.26 8.61
CA SER A 120 -2.16 -10.58 8.07
C SER A 120 -3.67 -10.77 7.90
N ALA A 121 -4.09 -11.53 6.90
CA ALA A 121 -5.47 -11.98 6.72
C ALA A 121 -6.02 -12.70 7.96
N ARG A 122 -5.15 -13.25 8.82
CA ARG A 122 -5.54 -13.87 10.09
C ARG A 122 -6.04 -12.88 11.13
N ASN A 123 -5.82 -11.57 10.91
CA ASN A 123 -6.27 -10.49 11.82
C ASN A 123 -7.67 -9.99 11.52
N ILE A 124 -8.36 -10.57 10.53
CA ILE A 124 -9.72 -10.20 10.13
C ILE A 124 -10.64 -11.42 10.12
N SER A 125 -11.94 -11.17 10.19
CA SER A 125 -13.02 -12.17 10.07
C SER A 125 -14.16 -11.65 9.22
N ASP A 126 -15.19 -12.48 9.01
CA ASP A 126 -16.43 -12.12 8.31
C ASP A 126 -16.15 -11.46 6.93
N VAL A 127 -15.21 -12.08 6.18
CA VAL A 127 -14.75 -11.54 4.89
C VAL A 127 -15.78 -11.87 3.80
N HIS A 128 -16.24 -10.82 3.11
CA HIS A 128 -17.09 -10.94 1.94
C HIS A 128 -16.40 -10.22 0.78
N VAL A 129 -16.26 -10.92 -0.32
CA VAL A 129 -15.60 -10.41 -1.54
C VAL A 129 -16.65 -10.32 -2.65
N GLY A 130 -16.75 -9.18 -3.28
CA GLY A 130 -17.55 -8.94 -4.47
C GLY A 130 -16.74 -8.23 -5.55
N VAL A 131 -17.32 -8.09 -6.73
CA VAL A 131 -16.67 -7.41 -7.85
C VAL A 131 -16.61 -5.89 -7.69
N ASP A 132 -17.50 -5.29 -6.92
CA ASP A 132 -17.60 -3.84 -6.75
C ASP A 132 -17.27 -3.38 -5.33
N ALA A 133 -17.38 -4.28 -4.36
CA ALA A 133 -17.17 -3.96 -2.95
C ALA A 133 -16.68 -5.18 -2.17
N VAL A 134 -15.96 -4.89 -1.10
CA VAL A 134 -15.58 -5.90 -0.11
C VAL A 134 -15.96 -5.44 1.28
N SER A 135 -16.21 -6.40 2.19
CA SER A 135 -16.39 -6.12 3.60
C SER A 135 -15.70 -7.16 4.46
N PHE A 136 -15.30 -6.77 5.65
CA PHE A 136 -14.66 -7.65 6.63
C PHE A 136 -14.76 -7.05 8.03
N ARG A 137 -14.46 -7.84 9.06
CA ARG A 137 -14.32 -7.37 10.44
C ARG A 137 -12.84 -7.22 10.79
N TRP A 138 -12.46 -6.03 11.24
CA TRP A 138 -11.11 -5.67 11.71
C TRP A 138 -11.18 -5.06 13.11
N ARG A 139 -10.46 -5.64 14.08
CA ARG A 139 -10.41 -5.15 15.48
C ARG A 139 -11.82 -4.85 16.03
N ASP A 140 -12.74 -5.80 15.85
CA ASP A 140 -14.15 -5.73 16.25
C ASP A 140 -14.97 -4.62 15.57
N ARG A 141 -14.48 -4.05 14.47
CA ARG A 141 -15.20 -3.08 13.65
C ARG A 141 -15.50 -3.66 12.27
N GLU A 142 -16.70 -3.39 11.81
CA GLU A 142 -17.07 -3.65 10.41
C GLU A 142 -16.40 -2.64 9.50
N VAL A 143 -15.76 -3.15 8.47
CA VAL A 143 -15.10 -2.38 7.40
C VAL A 143 -15.79 -2.67 6.10
N ASN A 144 -16.18 -1.62 5.38
CA ASN A 144 -16.77 -1.68 4.05
C ASN A 144 -15.92 -0.83 3.11
N VAL A 145 -15.59 -1.36 1.93
CA VAL A 145 -14.74 -0.72 0.92
C VAL A 145 -15.43 -0.81 -0.42
N ASP A 146 -15.57 0.31 -1.12
CA ASP A 146 -16.18 0.39 -2.45
C ASP A 146 -15.12 0.08 -3.53
N ALA A 147 -14.46 -1.07 -3.40
CA ALA A 147 -13.53 -1.64 -4.36
C ALA A 147 -13.62 -3.16 -4.29
N GLY A 148 -13.59 -3.84 -5.42
CA GLY A 148 -13.80 -5.28 -5.51
C GLY A 148 -12.51 -6.10 -5.55
N GLY A 149 -12.70 -7.44 -5.46
CA GLY A 149 -11.64 -8.43 -5.52
C GLY A 149 -10.94 -8.71 -4.19
N SER A 150 -10.43 -9.92 -4.02
CA SER A 150 -9.78 -10.36 -2.77
C SER A 150 -8.57 -9.52 -2.37
N PHE A 151 -7.83 -8.98 -3.34
CA PHE A 151 -6.72 -8.07 -3.06
C PHE A 151 -7.18 -6.73 -2.47
N ALA A 152 -8.43 -6.28 -2.72
CA ALA A 152 -8.95 -5.07 -2.09
C ALA A 152 -9.08 -5.22 -0.58
N VAL A 153 -9.42 -6.44 -0.10
CA VAL A 153 -9.43 -6.77 1.33
C VAL A 153 -8.06 -6.57 1.95
N MET A 154 -7.02 -7.14 1.32
CA MET A 154 -5.65 -7.07 1.85
C MET A 154 -5.07 -5.65 1.78
N ASN A 155 -5.32 -4.93 0.69
CA ASN A 155 -4.89 -3.54 0.55
C ASN A 155 -5.58 -2.62 1.57
N ALA A 156 -6.88 -2.80 1.78
CA ALA A 156 -7.63 -2.05 2.78
C ALA A 156 -7.16 -2.37 4.21
N LEU A 157 -6.98 -3.66 4.54
CA LEU A 157 -6.41 -4.07 5.83
C LEU A 157 -5.06 -3.42 6.07
N PHE A 158 -4.17 -3.49 5.08
CA PHE A 158 -2.85 -2.91 5.17
C PHE A 158 -2.89 -1.39 5.40
N ALA A 159 -3.74 -0.68 4.64
CA ALA A 159 -3.94 0.76 4.82
C ALA A 159 -4.50 1.09 6.21
N LEU A 160 -5.44 0.30 6.73
CA LEU A 160 -6.00 0.45 8.08
C LEU A 160 -4.94 0.26 9.17
N GLU A 161 -4.07 -0.74 9.03
CA GLU A 161 -2.96 -0.95 9.96
C GLU A 161 -1.96 0.21 9.92
N VAL A 162 -1.67 0.79 8.74
CA VAL A 162 -0.81 1.97 8.59
C VAL A 162 -1.40 3.18 9.30
N VAL A 163 -2.66 3.51 9.06
CA VAL A 163 -3.29 4.69 9.69
C VAL A 163 -3.49 4.49 11.20
N ALA A 164 -3.76 3.26 11.65
CA ALA A 164 -3.81 2.94 13.08
C ALA A 164 -2.42 3.06 13.74
N ALA A 165 -1.36 2.69 13.02
CA ALA A 165 0.03 2.87 13.47
C ALA A 165 0.42 4.34 13.61
N LEU A 166 -0.20 5.24 12.84
CA LEU A 166 -0.10 6.70 12.97
C LEU A 166 -0.92 7.28 14.13
N GLY A 167 -1.69 6.45 14.86
CA GLY A 167 -2.49 6.87 16.00
C GLY A 167 -3.94 7.23 15.67
N VAL A 168 -4.40 7.00 14.45
CA VAL A 168 -5.82 7.19 14.10
C VAL A 168 -6.67 6.18 14.85
N PRO A 169 -7.74 6.63 15.56
CA PRO A 169 -8.63 5.70 16.26
C PRO A 169 -9.24 4.66 15.33
N VAL A 170 -9.29 3.40 15.77
CA VAL A 170 -9.78 2.26 14.98
C VAL A 170 -11.17 2.51 14.41
N VAL A 171 -12.06 3.13 15.19
CA VAL A 171 -13.44 3.44 14.77
C VAL A 171 -13.45 4.45 13.61
N ASP A 172 -12.56 5.41 13.62
CA ASP A 172 -12.48 6.45 12.59
C ASP A 172 -11.81 5.91 11.32
N ALA A 173 -10.76 5.08 11.47
CA ALA A 173 -10.13 4.38 10.36
C ALA A 173 -11.12 3.45 9.65
N ALA A 174 -11.86 2.62 10.39
CA ALA A 174 -12.88 1.71 9.83
C ALA A 174 -14.01 2.48 9.12
N ARG A 175 -14.46 3.62 9.69
CA ARG A 175 -15.45 4.48 9.05
C ARG A 175 -14.93 5.11 7.76
N ALA A 176 -13.68 5.54 7.75
CA ALA A 176 -13.06 6.18 6.60
C ALA A 176 -12.84 5.22 5.42
N ALA A 177 -12.77 3.91 5.67
CA ALA A 177 -12.61 2.89 4.63
C ALA A 177 -13.72 2.92 3.58
N ARG A 178 -14.94 3.34 3.93
CA ARG A 178 -16.04 3.56 2.96
C ARG A 178 -15.73 4.62 1.90
N GLY A 179 -14.74 5.46 2.14
CA GLY A 179 -14.26 6.44 1.18
C GLY A 179 -13.22 5.94 0.21
N ILE A 180 -12.73 4.70 0.38
CA ILE A 180 -11.79 4.09 -0.55
C ILE A 180 -12.53 3.77 -1.85
N ARG A 181 -11.97 4.22 -2.97
CA ARG A 181 -12.53 4.00 -4.31
C ARG A 181 -11.56 3.15 -5.11
N PRO A 182 -12.06 2.42 -6.13
CA PRO A 182 -11.19 1.77 -7.10
C PRO A 182 -10.20 2.76 -7.68
N VAL A 183 -8.98 2.32 -7.89
CA VAL A 183 -7.99 3.08 -8.65
C VAL A 183 -8.24 2.81 -10.13
N SER A 184 -8.28 3.86 -10.95
CA SER A 184 -8.52 3.71 -12.39
C SER A 184 -7.50 2.75 -13.01
N GLY A 185 -7.99 1.79 -13.80
CA GLY A 185 -7.18 0.72 -14.38
C GLY A 185 -6.71 -0.36 -13.39
N ARG A 186 -7.27 -0.43 -12.18
CA ARG A 186 -6.97 -1.46 -11.17
C ARG A 186 -8.27 -2.13 -10.73
N PHE A 187 -8.57 -3.30 -11.31
CA PHE A 187 -9.83 -4.02 -11.10
C PHE A 187 -11.06 -3.10 -11.19
N GLU A 188 -11.00 -2.20 -12.14
CA GLU A 188 -12.02 -1.18 -12.35
C GLU A 188 -13.19 -1.81 -13.10
N THR A 189 -14.36 -1.85 -12.46
CA THR A 189 -15.60 -2.32 -13.11
C THR A 189 -16.15 -1.23 -14.01
N VAL A 190 -16.41 -1.56 -15.28
CA VAL A 190 -17.03 -0.65 -16.25
C VAL A 190 -18.55 -0.67 -16.04
N PRO A 191 -19.19 0.47 -15.69
CA PRO A 191 -20.64 0.50 -15.47
C PRO A 191 -21.43 0.39 -16.79
N GLY A 192 -22.69 -0.03 -16.69
CA GLY A 192 -23.64 -0.04 -17.82
C GLY A 192 -23.60 -1.29 -18.69
N THR A 193 -23.00 -2.39 -18.22
CA THR A 193 -23.06 -3.69 -18.89
C THR A 193 -24.21 -4.52 -18.32
N GLU A 194 -25.09 -5.06 -19.19
CA GLU A 194 -26.19 -5.94 -18.78
C GLU A 194 -25.80 -7.41 -19.03
N GLY A 195 -25.90 -8.24 -17.98
CA GLY A 195 -25.67 -9.69 -18.06
C GLY A 195 -24.21 -10.15 -18.06
N TYR A 196 -23.25 -9.25 -17.98
CA TYR A 196 -21.83 -9.55 -17.83
C TYR A 196 -21.10 -8.37 -17.15
N SER A 197 -19.94 -8.63 -16.54
CA SER A 197 -19.08 -7.60 -15.97
C SER A 197 -17.87 -7.38 -16.87
N VAL A 198 -17.49 -6.13 -17.06
CA VAL A 198 -16.23 -5.73 -17.72
C VAL A 198 -15.31 -5.12 -16.68
N ILE A 199 -14.11 -5.68 -16.56
CA ILE A 199 -13.11 -5.24 -15.59
C ILE A 199 -11.86 -4.80 -16.34
N VAL A 200 -11.35 -3.61 -16.01
CA VAL A 200 -10.09 -3.07 -16.51
C VAL A 200 -9.02 -3.21 -15.43
N ASP A 201 -7.92 -3.86 -15.77
CA ASP A 201 -6.79 -4.03 -14.86
C ASP A 201 -5.44 -3.90 -15.58
N TYR A 202 -4.44 -3.42 -14.87
CA TYR A 202 -3.07 -3.24 -15.38
C TYR A 202 -2.22 -4.52 -15.25
N ALA A 203 -2.78 -5.64 -14.81
CA ALA A 203 -2.06 -6.90 -14.67
C ALA A 203 -1.40 -7.31 -16.00
N HIS A 204 -0.08 -7.42 -16.01
CA HIS A 204 0.73 -7.74 -17.19
C HIS A 204 1.78 -8.83 -16.93
N THR A 205 1.80 -9.39 -15.71
CA THR A 205 2.63 -10.55 -15.37
C THR A 205 1.74 -11.78 -15.22
N PRO A 206 2.25 -13.00 -15.42
CA PRO A 206 1.47 -14.24 -15.25
C PRO A 206 0.85 -14.37 -13.85
N GLU A 207 1.56 -13.95 -12.82
CA GLU A 207 1.09 -13.98 -11.44
C GLU A 207 -0.04 -12.97 -11.19
N ALA A 208 0.14 -11.72 -11.64
CA ALA A 208 -0.89 -10.68 -11.54
C ALA A 208 -2.16 -11.07 -12.29
N LEU A 209 -2.05 -11.60 -13.53
CA LEU A 209 -3.19 -12.08 -14.29
C LEU A 209 -3.92 -13.23 -13.58
N ARG A 210 -3.18 -14.17 -12.97
CA ARG A 210 -3.79 -15.27 -12.20
C ARG A 210 -4.57 -14.72 -11.01
N THR A 211 -4.02 -13.76 -10.29
CA THR A 211 -4.69 -13.10 -9.14
C THR A 211 -5.99 -12.43 -9.56
N VAL A 212 -5.97 -11.62 -10.63
CA VAL A 212 -7.17 -10.96 -11.17
C VAL A 212 -8.22 -11.99 -11.60
N LEU A 213 -7.84 -13.02 -12.37
CA LEU A 213 -8.76 -14.05 -12.84
C LEU A 213 -9.35 -14.91 -11.71
N ASN A 214 -8.62 -15.13 -10.63
CA ASN A 214 -9.16 -15.80 -9.46
C ASN A 214 -10.17 -14.89 -8.73
N SER A 215 -9.85 -13.61 -8.52
CA SER A 215 -10.75 -12.65 -7.87
C SER A 215 -12.07 -12.42 -8.63
N VAL A 216 -12.11 -12.67 -9.94
CA VAL A 216 -13.36 -12.59 -10.73
C VAL A 216 -14.23 -13.85 -10.56
N ARG A 217 -13.66 -14.97 -10.09
CA ARG A 217 -14.36 -16.24 -9.91
C ARG A 217 -14.95 -16.42 -8.50
N GLU A 218 -14.51 -15.62 -7.55
CA GLU A 218 -15.02 -15.58 -6.17
C GLU A 218 -16.34 -14.77 -6.10
#